data_291334abcdeca677bec38390c3a14728
#
_entry.id   291334abcdeca677bec38390c3a14728
#
_cell.length_a   1.000
_cell.length_b   1.000
_cell.length_c   1.000
_cell.angle_alpha   90.00
_cell.angle_beta   90.00
_cell.angle_gamma   90.00
#
_symmetry.space_group_name_H-M   'P 1'
#
loop_
_entity.id
_entity.type
_entity.pdbx_description
1 polymer ?
#
loop_
_entity_poly.entity_id
_entity_poly.type
_entity_poly.pdbx_seq_one_letter_code
_entity_poly.pdbx_strand_id
1 'polypeptide(L)'
;MIHIGYHASHEQFRPSELLDYVQRAEQAGFTAAMCSDHFFPWSESQGQSGFTWSWLGAALQATGLSFGTVNAPGQRYHPAIIAQAAATLAEMYPGRFWLAVGSGEWVNEHITGERWPTKAERNQRLQESVAVMRALWAGETVTHRGLIEVEEARLYTRPAEAPMVVGAAVTAPTAAWVAGWADALITVNRPPDQLAEVVQSFREG
;
A
#
# COMPACT_ATOMS: atom_id res chain seq x y z
N MET A 1 21.72 -5.21 -1.89
CA MET A 1 21.97 -3.96 -2.65
C MET A 1 21.02 -2.91 -2.15
N ILE A 2 21.44 -1.67 -1.96
CA ILE A 2 20.56 -0.55 -1.58
C ILE A 2 19.93 0.02 -2.84
N HIS A 3 18.61 0.17 -2.87
CA HIS A 3 17.88 0.83 -3.93
C HIS A 3 17.47 2.23 -3.47
N ILE A 4 17.63 3.22 -4.34
CA ILE A 4 17.14 4.58 -4.12
C ILE A 4 15.92 4.76 -5.01
N GLY A 5 14.78 5.00 -4.39
CA GLY A 5 13.50 5.18 -5.08
C GLY A 5 13.04 6.64 -5.11
N TYR A 6 12.26 6.99 -6.12
CA TYR A 6 11.56 8.27 -6.21
C TYR A 6 10.21 8.20 -5.50
N HIS A 7 9.87 9.20 -4.69
CA HIS A 7 8.55 9.32 -4.09
C HIS A 7 7.65 10.22 -4.94
N ALA A 8 6.64 9.62 -5.57
CA ALA A 8 5.62 10.31 -6.35
C ALA A 8 4.49 10.81 -5.43
N SER A 9 4.58 12.05 -4.97
CA SER A 9 3.61 12.66 -4.08
C SER A 9 2.36 13.12 -4.84
N HIS A 10 1.30 12.34 -4.76
CA HIS A 10 -0.02 12.67 -5.34
C HIS A 10 -0.66 13.90 -4.73
N GLU A 11 -0.26 14.28 -3.53
CA GLU A 11 -0.76 15.46 -2.81
C GLU A 11 -0.23 16.76 -3.38
N GLN A 12 0.97 16.74 -3.98
CA GLN A 12 1.68 17.95 -4.42
C GLN A 12 1.57 18.22 -5.91
N PHE A 13 1.40 17.17 -6.72
CA PHE A 13 1.50 17.29 -8.17
C PHE A 13 0.30 16.66 -8.86
N ARG A 14 -0.05 17.21 -10.02
CA ARG A 14 -1.07 16.62 -10.89
C ARG A 14 -0.62 15.24 -11.39
N PRO A 15 -1.55 14.31 -11.63
CA PRO A 15 -1.20 12.97 -12.13
C PRO A 15 -0.35 12.99 -13.42
N SER A 16 -0.61 13.93 -14.33
CA SER A 16 0.16 14.09 -15.57
C SER A 16 1.60 14.53 -15.31
N GLU A 17 1.80 15.48 -14.38
CA GLU A 17 3.14 15.96 -13.98
C GLU A 17 3.93 14.85 -13.30
N LEU A 18 3.27 14.06 -12.42
CA LEU A 18 3.90 12.91 -11.78
C LEU A 18 4.35 11.85 -12.79
N LEU A 19 3.59 11.65 -13.86
CA LEU A 19 3.98 10.72 -14.91
C LEU A 19 5.26 11.17 -15.61
N ASP A 20 5.40 12.46 -15.92
CA ASP A 20 6.62 13.03 -16.45
C ASP A 20 7.79 12.90 -15.45
N TYR A 21 7.52 13.13 -14.15
CA TYR A 21 8.57 13.08 -13.12
C TYR A 21 9.11 11.67 -12.90
N VAL A 22 8.26 10.63 -12.91
CA VAL A 22 8.76 9.25 -12.77
C VAL A 22 9.57 8.80 -13.98
N GLN A 23 9.23 9.24 -15.19
CA GLN A 23 10.05 8.99 -16.38
C GLN A 23 11.41 9.69 -16.30
N ARG A 24 11.45 10.93 -15.82
CA ARG A 24 12.69 11.66 -15.55
C ARG A 24 13.52 11.02 -14.43
N ALA A 25 12.87 10.51 -13.38
CA ALA A 25 13.54 9.79 -12.30
C ALA A 25 14.24 8.53 -12.85
N GLU A 26 13.56 7.76 -13.69
CA GLU A 26 14.18 6.61 -14.37
C GLU A 26 15.39 7.02 -15.21
N GLN A 27 15.27 8.07 -16.02
CA GLN A 27 16.38 8.62 -16.81
C GLN A 27 17.56 9.10 -15.95
N ALA A 28 17.28 9.56 -14.73
CA ALA A 28 18.29 9.96 -13.75
C ALA A 28 18.92 8.77 -12.98
N GLY A 29 18.48 7.53 -13.26
CA GLY A 29 19.06 6.31 -12.68
C GLY A 29 18.35 5.75 -11.45
N PHE A 30 17.17 6.26 -11.09
CA PHE A 30 16.34 5.59 -10.08
C PHE A 30 15.85 4.25 -10.64
N THR A 31 15.76 3.25 -9.78
CA THR A 31 15.30 1.88 -10.16
C THR A 31 13.98 1.51 -9.52
N ALA A 32 13.48 2.34 -8.63
CA ALA A 32 12.22 2.12 -7.92
C ALA A 32 11.50 3.46 -7.71
N ALA A 33 10.20 3.38 -7.48
CA ALA A 33 9.38 4.50 -7.03
C ALA A 33 8.30 4.02 -6.07
N MET A 34 7.74 4.93 -5.31
CA MET A 34 6.52 4.68 -4.54
C MET A 34 5.61 5.89 -4.62
N CYS A 35 4.35 5.70 -4.37
CA CYS A 35 3.35 6.76 -4.32
C CYS A 35 2.44 6.61 -3.09
N SER A 36 1.81 7.70 -2.70
CA SER A 36 0.76 7.72 -1.69
C SER A 36 -0.59 7.38 -2.32
N ASP A 37 -1.49 6.81 -1.52
CA ASP A 37 -2.88 6.56 -1.87
C ASP A 37 -3.79 7.30 -0.88
N HIS A 38 -3.87 8.62 -1.05
CA HIS A 38 -4.65 9.52 -0.21
C HIS A 38 -5.86 10.06 -0.98
N PHE A 39 -6.94 10.33 -0.26
CA PHE A 39 -8.10 11.04 -0.81
C PHE A 39 -7.95 12.55 -0.66
N PHE A 40 -7.31 12.98 0.43
CA PHE A 40 -7.00 14.38 0.70
C PHE A 40 -5.50 14.64 0.74
N PRO A 41 -5.04 15.81 0.31
CA PRO A 41 -3.68 16.25 0.62
C PRO A 41 -3.52 16.51 2.13
N TRP A 42 -2.28 16.53 2.61
CA TRP A 42 -1.98 16.85 4.00
C TRP A 42 -2.30 18.30 4.38
N SER A 43 -2.36 19.17 3.40
CA SER A 43 -2.72 20.58 3.57
C SER A 43 -3.33 21.13 2.30
N GLU A 44 -4.20 22.14 2.42
CA GLU A 44 -4.81 22.84 1.29
C GLU A 44 -3.77 23.37 0.29
N SER A 45 -2.58 23.76 0.78
CA SER A 45 -1.51 24.28 -0.06
C SER A 45 -0.86 23.25 -0.99
N GLN A 46 -0.98 21.94 -0.69
CA GLN A 46 -0.54 20.89 -1.59
C GLN A 46 -1.48 20.76 -2.79
N GLY A 47 -2.80 20.83 -2.57
CA GLY A 47 -3.81 21.11 -3.56
C GLY A 47 -4.13 20.01 -4.57
N GLN A 48 -3.55 18.82 -4.45
CA GLN A 48 -3.78 17.68 -5.35
C GLN A 48 -4.12 16.41 -4.57
N SER A 49 -4.79 15.47 -5.22
CA SER A 49 -4.94 14.09 -4.74
C SER A 49 -5.46 13.20 -5.88
N GLY A 50 -4.59 12.79 -6.78
CA GLY A 50 -4.94 11.92 -7.88
C GLY A 50 -5.19 10.47 -7.42
N PHE A 51 -6.10 9.75 -8.09
CA PHE A 51 -6.41 8.37 -7.77
C PHE A 51 -5.24 7.44 -8.16
N THR A 52 -4.57 6.93 -7.16
CA THR A 52 -3.32 6.18 -7.28
C THR A 52 -3.42 4.94 -8.16
N TRP A 53 -4.47 4.15 -8.01
CA TRP A 53 -4.61 2.88 -8.72
C TRP A 53 -4.73 3.05 -10.23
N SER A 54 -5.41 4.11 -10.70
CA SER A 54 -5.44 4.44 -12.14
C SER A 54 -4.08 4.92 -12.64
N TRP A 55 -3.40 5.74 -11.84
CA TRP A 55 -2.11 6.31 -12.18
C TRP A 55 -0.99 5.25 -12.22
N LEU A 56 -0.99 4.28 -11.29
CA LEU A 56 0.00 3.20 -11.23
C LEU A 56 0.06 2.38 -12.52
N GLY A 57 -1.10 2.09 -13.12
CA GLY A 57 -1.13 1.39 -14.41
C GLY A 57 -0.39 2.16 -15.50
N ALA A 58 -0.57 3.49 -15.56
CA ALA A 58 0.12 4.35 -16.52
C ALA A 58 1.64 4.46 -16.20
N ALA A 59 2.00 4.63 -14.94
CA ALA A 59 3.40 4.77 -14.52
C ALA A 59 4.21 3.49 -14.75
N LEU A 60 3.65 2.33 -14.43
CA LEU A 60 4.26 1.03 -14.69
C LEU A 60 4.43 0.75 -16.20
N GLN A 61 3.45 1.19 -17.02
CA GLN A 61 3.53 1.06 -18.48
C GLN A 61 4.56 2.00 -19.09
N ALA A 62 4.72 3.21 -18.53
CA ALA A 62 5.59 4.26 -19.08
C ALA A 62 7.05 4.12 -18.66
N THR A 63 7.39 3.28 -17.69
CA THR A 63 8.73 3.10 -17.13
C THR A 63 9.06 1.63 -16.88
N GLY A 64 10.33 1.32 -16.65
CA GLY A 64 10.81 0.03 -16.15
C GLY A 64 10.95 -0.04 -14.62
N LEU A 65 10.54 1.00 -13.88
CA LEU A 65 10.68 1.09 -12.43
C LEU A 65 9.84 0.03 -11.69
N SER A 66 10.32 -0.41 -10.53
CA SER A 66 9.49 -1.08 -9.54
C SER A 66 8.67 -0.04 -8.79
N PHE A 67 7.37 -0.31 -8.59
CA PHE A 67 6.47 0.61 -7.89
C PHE A 67 5.82 -0.01 -6.67
N GLY A 68 5.71 0.80 -5.61
CA GLY A 68 4.86 0.52 -4.47
C GLY A 68 3.86 1.64 -4.19
N THR A 69 2.80 1.31 -3.48
CA THR A 69 1.89 2.30 -2.89
C THR A 69 1.57 1.96 -1.46
N VAL A 70 1.30 2.98 -0.64
CA VAL A 70 0.85 2.78 0.74
C VAL A 70 -0.67 2.97 0.80
N ASN A 71 -1.38 1.89 1.06
CA ASN A 71 -2.84 1.82 1.06
C ASN A 71 -3.38 1.49 2.47
N ALA A 72 -4.64 1.83 2.73
CA ALA A 72 -5.36 1.46 3.95
C ALA A 72 -6.60 0.64 3.57
N PRO A 73 -6.50 -0.70 3.48
CA PRO A 73 -7.65 -1.54 3.20
C PRO A 73 -8.55 -1.65 4.43
N GLY A 74 -9.87 -1.73 4.22
CA GLY A 74 -10.85 -2.07 5.26
C GLY A 74 -11.83 -0.98 5.66
N GLN A 75 -11.65 0.28 5.24
CA GLN A 75 -12.67 1.33 5.43
C GLN A 75 -13.02 2.00 4.10
N ARG A 76 -12.23 2.94 3.60
CA ARG A 76 -12.45 3.56 2.30
C ARG A 76 -12.45 2.54 1.15
N TYR A 77 -11.64 1.52 1.27
CA TYR A 77 -11.56 0.43 0.30
C TYR A 77 -11.97 -0.92 0.90
N HIS A 78 -12.81 -1.63 0.20
CA HIS A 78 -13.04 -3.04 0.49
C HIS A 78 -11.79 -3.86 0.10
N PRO A 79 -11.27 -4.77 0.96
CA PRO A 79 -10.02 -5.49 0.70
C PRO A 79 -10.05 -6.36 -0.56
N ALA A 80 -11.20 -6.90 -0.96
CA ALA A 80 -11.31 -7.65 -2.20
C ALA A 80 -11.08 -6.76 -3.45
N ILE A 81 -11.46 -5.47 -3.40
CA ILE A 81 -11.18 -4.52 -4.48
C ILE A 81 -9.68 -4.19 -4.54
N ILE A 82 -9.04 -4.01 -3.39
CA ILE A 82 -7.58 -3.82 -3.34
C ILE A 82 -6.85 -5.08 -3.82
N ALA A 83 -7.31 -6.27 -3.43
CA ALA A 83 -6.76 -7.54 -3.91
C ALA A 83 -6.84 -7.64 -5.44
N GLN A 84 -7.99 -7.26 -6.03
CA GLN A 84 -8.19 -7.27 -7.48
C GLN A 84 -7.29 -6.26 -8.19
N ALA A 85 -7.18 -5.03 -7.69
CA ALA A 85 -6.34 -4.00 -8.27
C ALA A 85 -4.85 -4.41 -8.23
N ALA A 86 -4.37 -4.90 -7.08
CA ALA A 86 -3.01 -5.37 -6.90
C ALA A 86 -2.70 -6.59 -7.78
N ALA A 87 -3.63 -7.56 -7.89
CA ALA A 87 -3.50 -8.72 -8.76
C ALA A 87 -3.39 -8.31 -10.24
N THR A 88 -4.18 -7.33 -10.67
CA THR A 88 -4.14 -6.80 -12.04
C THR A 88 -2.78 -6.18 -12.35
N LEU A 89 -2.26 -5.33 -11.47
CA LEU A 89 -0.94 -4.70 -11.66
C LEU A 89 0.19 -5.74 -11.64
N ALA A 90 0.13 -6.72 -10.75
CA ALA A 90 1.16 -7.76 -10.65
C ALA A 90 1.13 -8.74 -11.84
N GLU A 91 -0.04 -9.00 -12.42
CA GLU A 91 -0.18 -9.80 -13.65
C GLU A 91 0.37 -9.04 -14.86
N MET A 92 0.01 -7.76 -15.03
CA MET A 92 0.47 -6.92 -16.15
C MET A 92 1.97 -6.62 -16.05
N TYR A 93 2.53 -6.52 -14.85
CA TYR A 93 3.92 -6.10 -14.60
C TYR A 93 4.61 -7.02 -13.59
N PRO A 94 4.91 -8.28 -13.94
CA PRO A 94 5.45 -9.28 -13.03
C PRO A 94 6.72 -8.80 -12.30
N GLY A 95 6.75 -8.98 -10.98
CA GLY A 95 7.89 -8.63 -10.13
C GLY A 95 8.13 -7.11 -9.92
N ARG A 96 7.27 -6.25 -10.49
CA ARG A 96 7.48 -4.79 -10.45
C ARG A 96 6.53 -4.04 -9.52
N PHE A 97 5.51 -4.69 -8.99
CA PHE A 97 4.55 -4.07 -8.09
C PHE A 97 4.61 -4.69 -6.69
N TRP A 98 4.58 -3.83 -5.66
CA TRP A 98 4.46 -4.22 -4.25
C TRP A 98 3.44 -3.34 -3.53
N LEU A 99 2.79 -3.88 -2.52
CA LEU A 99 1.71 -3.22 -1.79
C LEU A 99 2.11 -3.00 -0.34
N ALA A 100 2.29 -1.74 0.06
CA ALA A 100 2.36 -1.41 1.47
C ALA A 100 0.95 -1.14 2.02
N VAL A 101 0.70 -1.61 3.26
CA VAL A 101 -0.58 -1.47 3.92
C VAL A 101 -0.44 -0.95 5.33
N GLY A 102 -1.34 -0.05 5.70
CA GLY A 102 -1.45 0.55 7.02
C GLY A 102 -2.88 0.60 7.54
N SER A 103 -3.05 0.94 8.81
CA SER A 103 -4.36 0.98 9.46
C SER A 103 -5.20 2.23 9.16
N GLY A 104 -4.78 3.02 8.21
CA GLY A 104 -5.47 4.23 7.75
C GLY A 104 -5.30 5.44 8.65
N GLU A 105 -5.75 6.57 8.13
CA GLU A 105 -5.76 7.88 8.78
C GLU A 105 -7.11 8.54 8.59
N TRP A 106 -7.62 9.17 9.62
CA TRP A 106 -8.95 9.78 9.61
C TRP A 106 -9.14 10.73 8.42
N VAL A 107 -8.14 11.54 8.10
CA VAL A 107 -8.20 12.51 7.01
C VAL A 107 -8.56 11.89 5.66
N ASN A 108 -8.18 10.65 5.42
CA ASN A 108 -8.44 9.95 4.17
C ASN A 108 -9.67 9.04 4.23
N GLU A 109 -9.98 8.50 5.41
CA GLU A 109 -10.97 7.43 5.55
C GLU A 109 -12.37 7.94 5.92
N HIS A 110 -12.50 9.15 6.50
CA HIS A 110 -13.78 9.68 6.97
C HIS A 110 -14.82 9.94 5.86
N ILE A 111 -14.40 9.92 4.60
CA ILE A 111 -15.28 10.14 3.43
C ILE A 111 -16.39 9.08 3.32
N THR A 112 -16.24 7.94 3.97
CA THR A 112 -17.28 6.89 4.01
C THR A 112 -18.48 7.28 4.88
N GLY A 113 -18.34 8.30 5.74
CA GLY A 113 -19.34 8.67 6.75
C GLY A 113 -19.40 7.72 7.94
N GLU A 114 -18.58 6.69 7.96
CA GLU A 114 -18.51 5.74 9.07
C GLU A 114 -17.79 6.33 10.29
N ARG A 115 -18.12 5.78 11.48
CA ARG A 115 -17.37 6.09 12.70
C ARG A 115 -15.89 5.77 12.54
N TRP A 116 -15.02 6.67 12.99
CA TRP A 116 -13.59 6.37 13.06
C TRP A 116 -13.32 5.34 14.15
N PRO A 117 -12.79 4.15 13.80
CA PRO A 117 -12.57 3.09 14.78
C PRO A 117 -11.37 3.37 15.69
N THR A 118 -11.31 2.69 16.82
CA THR A 118 -10.14 2.70 17.71
C THR A 118 -8.91 2.13 17.00
N LYS A 119 -7.72 2.41 17.53
CA LYS A 119 -6.47 1.86 16.97
C LYS A 119 -6.48 0.32 16.94
N ALA A 120 -7.02 -0.31 17.98
CA ALA A 120 -7.12 -1.77 18.07
C ALA A 120 -8.05 -2.34 16.98
N GLU A 121 -9.23 -1.76 16.81
CA GLU A 121 -10.18 -2.15 15.75
C GLU A 121 -9.57 -1.96 14.35
N ARG A 122 -8.86 -0.85 14.12
CA ARG A 122 -8.20 -0.60 12.83
C ARG A 122 -7.09 -1.62 12.55
N ASN A 123 -6.30 -1.98 13.57
CA ASN A 123 -5.26 -2.99 13.42
C ASN A 123 -5.86 -4.37 13.13
N GLN A 124 -6.90 -4.76 13.85
CA GLN A 124 -7.61 -6.01 13.59
C GLN A 124 -8.21 -6.03 12.18
N ARG A 125 -8.89 -4.94 11.78
CA ARG A 125 -9.44 -4.79 10.43
C ARG A 125 -8.36 -4.92 9.35
N LEU A 126 -7.19 -4.32 9.58
CA LEU A 126 -6.05 -4.44 8.66
C LEU A 126 -5.57 -5.89 8.55
N GLN A 127 -5.44 -6.60 9.67
CA GLN A 127 -4.99 -7.99 9.67
C GLN A 127 -6.00 -8.91 8.95
N GLU A 128 -7.29 -8.73 9.20
CA GLU A 128 -8.36 -9.44 8.47
C GLU A 128 -8.31 -9.13 6.98
N SER A 129 -8.10 -7.86 6.61
CA SER A 129 -7.97 -7.43 5.21
C SER A 129 -6.80 -8.11 4.50
N VAL A 130 -5.64 -8.19 5.15
CA VAL A 130 -4.45 -8.86 4.60
C VAL A 130 -4.70 -10.34 4.41
N ALA A 131 -5.34 -11.01 5.38
CA ALA A 131 -5.69 -12.42 5.27
C ALA A 131 -6.63 -12.68 4.07
N VAL A 132 -7.67 -11.86 3.90
CA VAL A 132 -8.59 -11.93 2.76
C VAL A 132 -7.86 -11.70 1.43
N MET A 133 -6.99 -10.70 1.34
CA MET A 133 -6.24 -10.42 0.10
C MET A 133 -5.33 -11.59 -0.28
N ARG A 134 -4.60 -12.16 0.69
CA ARG A 134 -3.73 -13.32 0.45
C ARG A 134 -4.50 -14.55 -0.01
N ALA A 135 -5.64 -14.86 0.62
CA ALA A 135 -6.50 -15.97 0.20
C ALA A 135 -7.05 -15.79 -1.22
N LEU A 136 -7.46 -14.57 -1.58
CA LEU A 136 -7.90 -14.25 -2.93
C LEU A 136 -6.77 -14.41 -3.96
N TRP A 137 -5.55 -13.98 -3.67
CA TRP A 137 -4.40 -14.19 -4.56
C TRP A 137 -4.01 -15.66 -4.68
N ALA A 138 -4.20 -16.45 -3.62
CA ALA A 138 -4.03 -17.90 -3.66
C ALA A 138 -5.09 -18.61 -4.52
N GLY A 139 -6.19 -17.92 -4.89
CA GLY A 139 -7.26 -18.44 -5.75
C GLY A 139 -8.42 -19.05 -5.01
N GLU A 140 -8.51 -18.80 -3.71
CA GLU A 140 -9.62 -19.27 -2.89
C GLU A 140 -10.90 -18.48 -3.20
N THR A 141 -12.04 -19.10 -2.93
CA THR A 141 -13.32 -18.40 -2.80
C THR A 141 -13.50 -18.05 -1.34
N VAL A 142 -13.51 -16.75 -1.05
CA VAL A 142 -13.47 -16.23 0.33
C VAL A 142 -14.85 -15.77 0.76
N THR A 143 -15.32 -16.31 1.89
CA THR A 143 -16.39 -15.75 2.71
C THR A 143 -15.82 -15.46 4.08
N HIS A 144 -15.89 -14.22 4.52
CA HIS A 144 -15.36 -13.75 5.81
C HIS A 144 -16.41 -12.96 6.57
N ARG A 145 -16.50 -13.17 7.87
CA ARG A 145 -17.38 -12.45 8.80
C ARG A 145 -16.56 -11.96 9.99
N GLY A 146 -16.32 -10.68 10.06
CA GLY A 146 -15.51 -10.04 11.10
C GLY A 146 -15.71 -8.53 11.11
N LEU A 147 -14.64 -7.77 11.29
CA LEU A 147 -14.65 -6.30 11.14
C LEU A 147 -14.75 -5.86 9.66
N ILE A 148 -14.52 -6.78 8.76
CA ILE A 148 -14.88 -6.69 7.34
C ILE A 148 -15.80 -7.86 6.99
N GLU A 149 -16.64 -7.66 5.99
CA GLU A 149 -17.49 -8.71 5.48
C GLU A 149 -17.17 -8.99 4.02
N VAL A 150 -17.01 -10.26 3.67
CA VAL A 150 -16.79 -10.75 2.32
C VAL A 150 -17.71 -11.92 2.06
N GLU A 151 -18.37 -11.94 0.91
CA GLU A 151 -19.30 -13.00 0.51
C GLU A 151 -18.85 -13.60 -0.81
N GLU A 152 -18.49 -14.88 -0.82
CA GLU A 152 -18.15 -15.70 -1.99
C GLU A 152 -17.23 -15.01 -3.01
N ALA A 153 -16.30 -14.14 -2.53
CA ALA A 153 -15.39 -13.41 -3.41
C ALA A 153 -14.31 -14.32 -3.98
N ARG A 154 -14.05 -14.18 -5.28
CA ARG A 154 -13.00 -14.92 -5.98
C ARG A 154 -12.36 -14.07 -7.06
N LEU A 155 -11.03 -14.15 -7.19
CA LEU A 155 -10.31 -13.54 -8.31
C LEU A 155 -10.18 -14.54 -9.47
N TYR A 156 -10.58 -14.12 -10.65
CA TYR A 156 -10.43 -14.90 -11.89
C TYR A 156 -9.12 -14.58 -12.61
N THR A 157 -8.68 -13.32 -12.56
CA THR A 157 -7.35 -12.92 -13.03
C THR A 157 -6.40 -12.85 -11.82
N ARG A 158 -5.34 -13.65 -11.88
CA ARG A 158 -4.37 -13.77 -10.80
C ARG A 158 -2.95 -13.69 -11.36
N PRO A 159 -2.01 -13.01 -10.68
CA PRO A 159 -0.61 -13.04 -11.05
C PRO A 159 -0.01 -14.43 -10.77
N ALA A 160 1.08 -14.77 -11.46
CA ALA A 160 1.83 -16.00 -11.20
C ALA A 160 2.44 -16.00 -9.78
N GLU A 161 2.84 -14.81 -9.31
CA GLU A 161 3.36 -14.57 -7.97
C GLU A 161 2.53 -13.46 -7.30
N ALA A 162 2.10 -13.69 -6.07
CA ALA A 162 1.36 -12.69 -5.30
C ALA A 162 2.24 -11.45 -5.05
N PRO A 163 1.66 -10.24 -5.05
CA PRO A 163 2.40 -9.03 -4.69
C PRO A 163 2.98 -9.14 -3.28
N MET A 164 4.21 -8.66 -3.10
CA MET A 164 4.81 -8.52 -1.76
C MET A 164 3.97 -7.57 -0.92
N VAL A 165 3.61 -7.99 0.29
CA VAL A 165 2.87 -7.18 1.26
C VAL A 165 3.85 -6.54 2.24
N VAL A 166 3.91 -5.22 2.23
CA VAL A 166 4.78 -4.43 3.10
C VAL A 166 3.94 -3.80 4.21
N GLY A 167 4.25 -4.07 5.47
CA GLY A 167 3.50 -3.51 6.58
C GLY A 167 4.03 -2.14 7.00
N ALA A 168 3.14 -1.18 7.18
CA ALA A 168 3.50 0.17 7.61
C ALA A 168 3.56 0.25 9.15
N ALA A 169 4.73 0.61 9.69
CA ALA A 169 4.89 0.83 11.12
C ALA A 169 5.85 1.98 11.41
N VAL A 170 5.46 2.83 12.36
CA VAL A 170 6.26 3.98 12.81
C VAL A 170 6.74 3.85 14.26
N THR A 171 6.40 2.75 14.94
CA THR A 171 6.83 2.47 16.33
C THR A 171 7.26 1.01 16.45
N ALA A 172 8.18 0.73 17.37
CA ALA A 172 8.69 -0.61 17.62
C ALA A 172 7.58 -1.65 17.93
N PRO A 173 6.60 -1.38 18.83
CA PRO A 173 5.50 -2.32 19.06
C PRO A 173 4.64 -2.61 17.81
N THR A 174 4.44 -1.60 16.95
CA THR A 174 3.71 -1.82 15.70
C THR A 174 4.55 -2.62 14.71
N ALA A 175 5.86 -2.41 14.66
CA ALA A 175 6.77 -3.15 13.80
C ALA A 175 6.83 -4.64 14.18
N ALA A 176 6.93 -4.96 15.47
CA ALA A 176 6.85 -6.33 15.98
C ALA A 176 5.51 -7.01 15.60
N TRP A 177 4.39 -6.31 15.74
CA TRP A 177 3.08 -6.84 15.33
C TRP A 177 2.98 -7.05 13.81
N VAL A 178 3.53 -6.14 13.01
CA VAL A 178 3.55 -6.21 11.54
C VAL A 178 4.36 -7.42 11.07
N ALA A 179 5.44 -7.76 11.74
CA ALA A 179 6.30 -8.89 11.39
C ALA A 179 5.54 -10.23 11.34
N GLY A 180 4.49 -10.38 12.15
CA GLY A 180 3.69 -11.61 12.19
C GLY A 180 2.84 -11.86 10.93
N TRP A 181 2.73 -10.89 9.99
CA TRP A 181 1.86 -11.05 8.81
C TRP A 181 2.37 -10.38 7.52
N ALA A 182 3.37 -9.49 7.58
CA ALA A 182 3.92 -8.80 6.40
C ALA A 182 5.23 -9.44 5.94
N ASP A 183 5.52 -9.32 4.65
CA ASP A 183 6.76 -9.82 4.05
C ASP A 183 7.92 -8.83 4.24
N ALA A 184 7.62 -7.54 4.43
CA ALA A 184 8.58 -6.46 4.63
C ALA A 184 7.99 -5.31 5.44
N LEU A 185 8.85 -4.38 5.86
CA LEU A 185 8.50 -3.21 6.65
C LEU A 185 8.68 -1.92 5.84
N ILE A 186 7.72 -1.00 5.94
CA ILE A 186 7.90 0.41 5.54
C ILE A 186 7.74 1.32 6.77
N THR A 187 8.63 2.30 6.89
CA THR A 187 8.60 3.29 7.97
C THR A 187 9.02 4.67 7.45
N VAL A 188 8.85 5.69 8.27
CA VAL A 188 9.25 7.07 7.95
C VAL A 188 10.69 7.35 8.39
N ASN A 189 11.29 8.39 7.80
CA ASN A 189 12.60 8.85 8.23
C ASN A 189 12.58 9.30 9.71
N ARG A 190 13.57 8.83 10.48
CA ARG A 190 13.77 9.09 11.91
C ARG A 190 15.25 9.18 12.25
N PRO A 191 15.63 9.68 13.43
CA PRO A 191 16.98 9.52 13.94
C PRO A 191 17.45 8.06 13.87
N PRO A 192 18.73 7.80 13.56
CA PRO A 192 19.23 6.46 13.30
C PRO A 192 18.98 5.44 14.41
N ASP A 193 19.05 5.86 15.68
CA ASP A 193 18.76 5.04 16.86
C ASP A 193 17.29 4.58 16.91
N GLN A 194 16.35 5.50 16.69
CA GLN A 194 14.92 5.19 16.64
C GLN A 194 14.57 4.32 15.41
N LEU A 195 15.21 4.58 14.28
CA LEU A 195 15.03 3.73 13.09
C LEU A 195 15.54 2.32 13.34
N ALA A 196 16.72 2.19 13.96
CA ALA A 196 17.29 0.89 14.31
C ALA A 196 16.37 0.09 15.24
N GLU A 197 15.76 0.73 16.25
CA GLU A 197 14.78 0.11 17.14
C GLU A 197 13.57 -0.45 16.39
N VAL A 198 12.97 0.32 15.49
CA VAL A 198 11.82 -0.11 14.69
C VAL A 198 12.19 -1.28 13.77
N VAL A 199 13.34 -1.22 13.09
CA VAL A 199 13.83 -2.29 12.21
C VAL A 199 14.15 -3.56 13.00
N GLN A 200 14.78 -3.43 14.17
CA GLN A 200 15.09 -4.58 15.02
C GLN A 200 13.82 -5.27 15.52
N SER A 201 12.83 -4.48 15.98
CA SER A 201 11.55 -5.03 16.43
C SER A 201 10.79 -5.79 15.34
N PHE A 202 10.90 -5.36 14.08
CA PHE A 202 10.34 -6.12 12.95
C PHE A 202 11.10 -7.43 12.69
N ARG A 203 12.42 -7.45 12.89
CA ARG A 203 13.24 -8.66 12.65
C ARG A 203 13.06 -9.73 13.72
N GLU A 204 12.68 -9.34 14.93
CA GLU A 204 12.52 -10.22 16.08
C GLU A 204 11.09 -10.74 16.27
N GLY A 205 10.10 -10.12 15.67
CA GLY A 205 8.67 -10.52 15.70
C GLY A 205 8.32 -11.44 14.56
#